data_d4e100affc0c5ff30bb6b4abe9f1b49f
#
_entry.id   d4e100affc0c5ff30bb6b4abe9f1b49f
#
_cell.length_a   1.000
_cell.length_b   1.000
_cell.length_c   1.000
_cell.angle_alpha   90.00
_cell.angle_beta   90.00
_cell.angle_gamma   90.00
#
_symmetry.space_group_name_H-M   'P 1'
#
loop_
_entity.id
_entity.type
_entity.pdbx_description
1 polymer ?
#
loop_
_entity_poly.entity_id
_entity_poly.type
_entity_poly.pdbx_seq_one_letter_code
_entity_poly.pdbx_strand_id
1 'polypeptide(L)'
;DELSAFIDGRLFLPDHSVIVTDDDADQSWFDLAAPVVDKYHVLATSFMITAYRQDPPPSTYVLRRSHTHDMHKAGANGKGEMVNFTADQIAADLETSAGVLGVKEVIAYPFGHYNDTAKQGVTQAGFEMARTVEPGYVTIGTDKLALPVQRINYGMGLGALESMIG
;
A
#
# COMPACT_ATOMS: atom_id res chain seq x y z
N ASP A 1 10.01 6.46 9.62
CA ASP A 1 8.59 6.20 9.53
C ASP A 1 8.10 5.41 10.75
N GLU A 2 6.93 5.77 11.29
CA GLU A 2 6.43 5.22 12.57
C GLU A 2 6.12 3.73 12.47
N LEU A 3 5.50 3.27 11.38
CA LEU A 3 5.18 1.85 11.21
C LEU A 3 6.45 0.99 11.14
N SER A 4 7.43 1.42 10.38
CA SER A 4 8.73 0.75 10.29
C SER A 4 9.43 0.69 11.65
N ALA A 5 9.43 1.80 12.39
CA ALA A 5 10.00 1.86 13.73
C ALA A 5 9.27 0.97 14.75
N PHE A 6 7.94 0.85 14.62
CA PHE A 6 7.14 -0.07 15.43
C PHE A 6 7.50 -1.53 15.14
N ILE A 7 7.58 -1.91 13.87
CA ILE A 7 7.95 -3.27 13.46
C ILE A 7 9.34 -3.65 14.00
N ASP A 8 10.27 -2.70 14.01
CA ASP A 8 11.62 -2.89 14.58
C ASP A 8 11.65 -2.87 16.11
N GLY A 9 10.55 -2.64 16.79
CA GLY A 9 10.49 -2.51 18.25
C GLY A 9 11.15 -1.23 18.79
N ARG A 10 11.35 -0.22 17.94
CA ARG A 10 11.94 1.08 18.30
C ARG A 10 10.91 2.15 18.67
N LEU A 11 9.64 1.89 18.38
CA LEU A 11 8.50 2.77 18.69
C LEU A 11 7.34 1.93 19.22
N PHE A 12 6.66 2.42 20.24
CA PHE A 12 5.39 1.87 20.70
C PHE A 12 4.25 2.73 20.16
N LEU A 13 3.27 2.10 19.55
CA LEU A 13 2.04 2.75 19.09
C LEU A 13 0.95 2.61 20.17
N PRO A 14 0.00 3.54 20.26
CA PRO A 14 -1.19 3.36 21.09
C PRO A 14 -1.95 2.08 20.72
N ASP A 15 -2.64 1.50 21.69
CA ASP A 15 -3.55 0.38 21.44
C ASP A 15 -4.59 0.78 20.39
N HIS A 16 -5.01 -0.19 19.56
CA HIS A 16 -5.98 0.00 18.48
C HIS A 16 -5.54 1.02 17.40
N SER A 17 -4.23 1.19 17.19
CA SER A 17 -3.73 2.01 16.09
C SER A 17 -4.13 1.42 14.73
N VAL A 18 -4.70 2.25 13.85
CA VAL A 18 -5.19 1.85 12.53
C VAL A 18 -4.59 2.73 11.45
N ILE A 19 -4.15 2.10 10.36
CA ILE A 19 -3.77 2.78 9.12
C ILE A 19 -4.85 2.49 8.08
N VAL A 20 -5.49 3.53 7.56
CA VAL A 20 -6.47 3.43 6.49
C VAL A 20 -5.75 3.45 5.14
N THR A 21 -6.02 2.47 4.28
CA THR A 21 -5.41 2.39 2.96
C THR A 21 -6.45 2.16 1.87
N ASP A 22 -6.16 2.68 0.68
CA ASP A 22 -6.91 2.51 -0.56
C ASP A 22 -5.96 2.09 -1.69
N ASP A 23 -6.42 1.23 -2.59
CA ASP A 23 -5.67 0.79 -3.75
C ASP A 23 -6.22 1.42 -5.03
N ASP A 24 -5.37 1.49 -6.07
CA ASP A 24 -5.65 1.96 -7.43
C ASP A 24 -5.86 3.46 -7.57
N ALA A 25 -6.08 4.21 -6.51
CA ALA A 25 -6.41 5.63 -6.54
C ALA A 25 -7.58 5.94 -7.50
N ASP A 26 -8.65 5.12 -7.43
CA ASP A 26 -9.85 5.29 -8.25
C ASP A 26 -10.52 6.65 -8.00
N GLN A 27 -11.16 7.21 -9.02
CA GLN A 27 -11.83 8.50 -8.89
C GLN A 27 -12.92 8.47 -7.81
N SER A 28 -13.63 7.34 -7.66
CA SER A 28 -14.68 7.19 -6.64
C SER A 28 -14.15 7.32 -5.21
N TRP A 29 -12.91 6.88 -4.96
CA TRP A 29 -12.27 7.07 -3.66
C TRP A 29 -12.05 8.55 -3.36
N PHE A 30 -11.55 9.31 -4.34
CA PHE A 30 -11.36 10.76 -4.18
C PHE A 30 -12.68 11.53 -4.07
N ASP A 31 -13.73 11.09 -4.74
CA ASP A 31 -15.02 11.74 -4.70
C ASP A 31 -15.79 11.45 -3.40
N LEU A 32 -15.65 10.26 -2.84
CA LEU A 32 -16.48 9.78 -1.72
C LEU A 32 -15.71 9.66 -0.39
N ALA A 33 -14.51 9.09 -0.40
CA ALA A 33 -13.76 8.80 0.83
C ALA A 33 -12.82 9.96 1.23
N ALA A 34 -12.11 10.57 0.28
CA ALA A 34 -11.17 11.65 0.59
C ALA A 34 -11.84 12.84 1.31
N PRO A 35 -13.06 13.32 0.94
CA PRO A 35 -13.75 14.36 1.71
C PRO A 35 -14.10 13.94 3.14
N VAL A 36 -14.32 12.63 3.38
CA VAL A 36 -14.60 12.11 4.72
C VAL A 36 -13.33 12.11 5.58
N VAL A 37 -12.22 11.60 5.06
CA VAL A 37 -10.95 11.62 5.80
C VAL A 37 -10.46 13.04 6.05
N ASP A 38 -10.63 13.96 5.11
CA ASP A 38 -10.34 15.38 5.29
C ASP A 38 -11.21 16.01 6.39
N LYS A 39 -12.52 15.74 6.39
CA LYS A 39 -13.46 16.24 7.39
C LYS A 39 -13.14 15.79 8.81
N TYR A 40 -12.73 14.53 8.96
CA TYR A 40 -12.45 13.96 10.28
C TYR A 40 -10.97 13.96 10.65
N HIS A 41 -10.12 14.54 9.80
CA HIS A 41 -8.67 14.62 9.98
C HIS A 41 -8.02 13.24 10.18
N VAL A 42 -8.51 12.25 9.44
CA VAL A 42 -7.97 10.88 9.46
C VAL A 42 -6.93 10.75 8.36
N LEU A 43 -5.69 10.46 8.73
CA LEU A 43 -4.64 10.22 7.75
C LEU A 43 -4.88 8.88 7.04
N ALA A 44 -5.00 8.92 5.72
CA ALA A 44 -5.16 7.74 4.87
C ALA A 44 -4.05 7.66 3.83
N THR A 45 -3.77 6.46 3.34
CA THR A 45 -2.79 6.21 2.28
C THR A 45 -3.50 5.70 1.03
N SER A 46 -3.33 6.39 -0.10
CA SER A 46 -3.79 5.91 -1.41
C SER A 46 -2.60 5.38 -2.21
N PHE A 47 -2.66 4.10 -2.57
CA PHE A 47 -1.67 3.44 -3.41
C PHE A 47 -1.99 3.66 -4.88
N MET A 48 -1.13 4.36 -5.59
CA MET A 48 -1.35 4.86 -6.94
C MET A 48 -0.60 4.05 -8.00
N ILE A 49 -1.30 3.68 -9.06
CA ILE A 49 -0.70 3.17 -10.31
C ILE A 49 -0.30 4.41 -11.13
N THR A 50 0.96 4.80 -11.05
CA THR A 50 1.38 6.12 -11.52
C THR A 50 1.41 6.28 -13.05
N ALA A 51 1.30 5.19 -13.81
CA ALA A 51 1.08 5.26 -15.26
C ALA A 51 -0.33 5.78 -15.62
N TYR A 52 -1.32 5.55 -14.75
CA TYR A 52 -2.72 5.91 -15.03
C TYR A 52 -3.15 7.19 -14.30
N ARG A 53 -2.57 7.45 -13.14
CA ARG A 53 -2.90 8.64 -12.34
C ARG A 53 -1.64 9.28 -11.77
N GLN A 54 -1.36 10.49 -12.23
CA GLN A 54 -0.20 11.27 -11.78
C GLN A 54 -0.60 12.50 -10.95
N ASP A 55 -1.79 13.07 -11.22
CA ASP A 55 -2.28 14.29 -10.61
C ASP A 55 -3.66 14.08 -9.95
N PRO A 56 -3.75 13.31 -8.84
CA PRO A 56 -5.00 13.20 -8.11
C PRO A 56 -5.33 14.52 -7.40
N PRO A 57 -6.61 14.76 -7.05
CA PRO A 57 -7.00 15.94 -6.29
C PRO A 57 -6.14 16.10 -5.02
N PRO A 58 -5.71 17.33 -4.68
CA PRO A 58 -4.94 17.57 -3.48
C PRO A 58 -5.79 17.28 -2.23
N SER A 59 -5.17 16.65 -1.23
CA SER A 59 -5.74 16.44 0.09
C SER A 59 -4.62 16.54 1.13
N THR A 60 -4.91 17.13 2.27
CA THR A 60 -3.96 17.23 3.39
C THR A 60 -3.81 15.88 4.12
N TYR A 61 -4.87 15.08 4.10
CA TYR A 61 -4.95 13.84 4.88
C TYR A 61 -4.81 12.58 4.03
N VAL A 62 -4.52 12.70 2.74
CA VAL A 62 -4.25 11.55 1.86
C VAL A 62 -2.78 11.53 1.46
N LEU A 63 -2.04 10.56 2.02
CA LEU A 63 -0.69 10.25 1.59
C LEU A 63 -0.73 9.44 0.29
N ARG A 64 0.15 9.76 -0.65
CA ARG A 64 0.27 9.06 -1.93
C ARG A 64 1.46 8.13 -1.89
N ARG A 65 1.24 6.85 -2.17
CA ARG A 65 2.27 5.80 -2.16
C ARG A 65 2.18 4.96 -3.43
N SER A 66 3.19 4.16 -3.69
CA SER A 66 3.31 3.42 -4.94
C SER A 66 2.44 2.17 -4.97
N HIS A 67 1.68 2.01 -6.06
CA HIS A 67 1.09 0.73 -6.49
C HIS A 67 1.72 0.26 -7.80
N THR A 68 3.05 0.47 -7.94
CA THR A 68 3.88 0.37 -9.15
C THR A 68 3.64 1.52 -10.15
N HIS A 69 4.51 1.64 -11.13
CA HIS A 69 4.25 2.55 -12.25
C HIS A 69 3.29 1.92 -13.25
N ASP A 70 3.63 0.79 -13.85
CA ASP A 70 2.85 0.15 -14.92
C ASP A 70 2.73 -1.38 -14.78
N MET A 71 3.03 -1.96 -13.59
CA MET A 71 2.99 -3.41 -13.36
C MET A 71 1.66 -3.92 -12.76
N HIS A 72 0.61 -3.09 -12.69
CA HIS A 72 -0.70 -3.51 -12.20
C HIS A 72 -1.55 -4.10 -13.32
N LYS A 73 -1.10 -5.21 -13.89
CA LYS A 73 -1.75 -5.94 -15.00
C LYS A 73 -1.83 -7.43 -14.67
N ALA A 74 -2.83 -8.11 -15.24
CA ALA A 74 -2.95 -9.56 -15.11
C ALA A 74 -1.89 -10.26 -15.97
N GLY A 75 -1.10 -11.13 -15.35
CA GLY A 75 -0.16 -11.98 -16.03
C GLY A 75 -0.84 -13.23 -16.64
N ALA A 76 -0.19 -13.85 -17.61
CA ALA A 76 -0.70 -15.06 -18.30
C ALA A 76 -0.86 -16.29 -17.37
N ASN A 77 -0.21 -16.26 -16.19
CA ASN A 77 -0.28 -17.33 -15.18
C ASN A 77 -1.42 -17.15 -14.17
N GLY A 78 -2.36 -16.23 -14.42
CA GLY A 78 -3.48 -15.93 -13.52
C GLY A 78 -3.09 -15.13 -12.27
N LYS A 79 -1.86 -14.63 -12.20
CA LYS A 79 -1.36 -13.74 -11.14
C LYS A 79 -1.12 -12.34 -11.71
N GLY A 80 -0.88 -11.37 -10.84
CA GLY A 80 -0.36 -10.06 -11.27
C GLY A 80 0.97 -10.23 -12.01
N GLU A 81 1.19 -9.47 -13.07
CA GLU A 81 2.37 -9.67 -13.94
C GLU A 81 3.70 -9.36 -13.23
N MET A 82 3.71 -8.54 -12.17
CA MET A 82 4.91 -8.18 -11.41
C MET A 82 5.74 -9.39 -11.01
N VAL A 83 5.12 -10.52 -10.63
CA VAL A 83 5.83 -11.72 -10.21
C VAL A 83 6.54 -12.46 -11.35
N ASN A 84 6.36 -12.03 -12.59
CA ASN A 84 6.98 -12.60 -13.78
C ASN A 84 8.20 -11.79 -14.27
N PHE A 85 8.47 -10.64 -13.66
CA PHE A 85 9.59 -9.78 -14.00
C PHE A 85 10.83 -10.09 -13.15
N THR A 86 12.01 -9.69 -13.63
CA THR A 86 13.25 -9.74 -12.86
C THR A 86 13.25 -8.65 -11.79
N ALA A 87 14.09 -8.80 -10.77
CA ALA A 87 14.25 -7.80 -9.72
C ALA A 87 14.66 -6.43 -10.30
N ASP A 88 15.54 -6.39 -11.30
CA ASP A 88 15.99 -5.15 -11.96
C ASP A 88 14.85 -4.46 -12.71
N GLN A 89 13.97 -5.21 -13.38
CA GLN A 89 12.79 -4.66 -14.04
C GLN A 89 11.80 -4.08 -13.07
N ILE A 90 11.56 -4.79 -11.96
CA ILE A 90 10.68 -4.34 -10.87
C ILE A 90 11.27 -3.07 -10.23
N ALA A 91 12.56 -3.06 -9.96
CA ALA A 91 13.23 -1.88 -9.39
C ALA A 91 13.11 -0.67 -10.33
N ALA A 92 13.30 -0.84 -11.64
CA ALA A 92 13.17 0.24 -12.63
C ALA A 92 11.75 0.82 -12.71
N ASP A 93 10.71 -0.02 -12.64
CA ASP A 93 9.31 0.41 -12.59
C ASP A 93 9.02 1.21 -11.32
N LEU A 94 9.47 0.71 -10.16
CA LEU A 94 9.29 1.36 -8.87
C LEU A 94 10.07 2.68 -8.76
N GLU A 95 11.25 2.77 -9.36
CA GLU A 95 12.02 4.02 -9.48
C GLU A 95 11.23 5.06 -10.28
N THR A 96 10.58 4.64 -11.37
CA THR A 96 9.72 5.51 -12.17
C THR A 96 8.53 6.00 -11.36
N SER A 97 7.87 5.11 -10.62
CA SER A 97 6.78 5.47 -9.70
C SER A 97 7.24 6.46 -8.63
N ALA A 98 8.40 6.21 -8.03
CA ALA A 98 8.98 7.09 -7.02
C ALA A 98 9.32 8.48 -7.59
N GLY A 99 9.75 8.55 -8.83
CA GLY A 99 9.98 9.82 -9.54
C GLY A 99 8.72 10.67 -9.68
N VAL A 100 7.57 10.04 -9.91
CA VAL A 100 6.26 10.72 -9.95
C VAL A 100 5.79 11.16 -8.57
N LEU A 101 5.94 10.29 -7.57
CA LEU A 101 5.39 10.50 -6.21
C LEU A 101 6.31 11.33 -5.30
N GLY A 102 7.61 11.35 -5.59
CA GLY A 102 8.61 12.03 -4.75
C GLY A 102 8.93 11.31 -3.44
N VAL A 103 8.59 10.02 -3.32
CA VAL A 103 8.76 9.25 -2.07
C VAL A 103 9.07 7.78 -2.34
N LYS A 104 9.92 7.18 -1.48
CA LYS A 104 10.26 5.76 -1.45
C LYS A 104 10.08 5.21 -0.04
N GLU A 105 8.87 4.87 0.33
CA GLU A 105 8.53 4.42 1.69
C GLU A 105 7.91 3.02 1.66
N VAL A 106 6.75 2.92 1.05
CA VAL A 106 5.96 1.69 0.99
C VAL A 106 5.31 1.53 -0.38
N ILE A 107 5.19 0.28 -0.83
CA ILE A 107 4.37 -0.09 -1.98
C ILE A 107 3.19 -0.96 -1.56
N ALA A 108 2.15 -1.04 -2.40
CA ALA A 108 1.22 -2.17 -2.39
C ALA A 108 1.54 -3.08 -3.59
N TYR A 109 1.62 -4.40 -3.34
CA TYR A 109 1.81 -5.35 -4.43
C TYR A 109 0.57 -5.43 -5.31
N PRO A 110 0.70 -5.33 -6.66
CA PRO A 110 -0.42 -5.53 -7.58
C PRO A 110 -1.17 -6.84 -7.31
N PHE A 111 -2.49 -6.77 -7.10
CA PHE A 111 -3.35 -7.89 -6.70
C PHE A 111 -2.92 -8.58 -5.39
N GLY A 112 -1.99 -8.03 -4.65
CA GLY A 112 -1.36 -8.65 -3.48
C GLY A 112 -0.39 -9.78 -3.83
N HIS A 113 -0.06 -10.00 -5.10
CA HIS A 113 0.81 -11.08 -5.55
C HIS A 113 2.28 -10.67 -5.48
N TYR A 114 3.09 -11.47 -4.82
CA TYR A 114 4.53 -11.26 -4.68
C TYR A 114 5.29 -12.60 -4.62
N ASN A 115 6.59 -12.53 -4.73
CA ASN A 115 7.56 -13.61 -4.55
C ASN A 115 8.90 -13.02 -4.09
N ASP A 116 9.91 -13.85 -3.88
CA ASP A 116 11.23 -13.39 -3.43
C ASP A 116 11.89 -12.42 -4.42
N THR A 117 11.69 -12.62 -5.72
CA THR A 117 12.17 -11.71 -6.77
C THR A 117 11.50 -10.33 -6.66
N ALA A 118 10.18 -10.29 -6.38
CA ALA A 118 9.46 -9.04 -6.16
C ALA A 118 9.99 -8.31 -4.93
N LYS A 119 10.19 -9.01 -3.79
CA LYS A 119 10.81 -8.44 -2.59
C LYS A 119 12.20 -7.87 -2.88
N GLN A 120 13.01 -8.60 -3.65
CA GLN A 120 14.32 -8.14 -4.06
C GLN A 120 14.25 -6.84 -4.88
N GLY A 121 13.34 -6.77 -5.86
CA GLY A 121 13.14 -5.56 -6.68
C GLY A 121 12.69 -4.35 -5.85
N VAL A 122 11.78 -4.57 -4.88
CA VAL A 122 11.35 -3.54 -3.93
C VAL A 122 12.53 -2.99 -3.12
N THR A 123 13.38 -3.88 -2.59
CA THR A 123 14.58 -3.51 -1.84
C THR A 123 15.60 -2.77 -2.73
N GLN A 124 15.84 -3.24 -3.95
CA GLN A 124 16.75 -2.61 -4.91
C GLN A 124 16.30 -1.19 -5.27
N ALA A 125 15.00 -0.96 -5.42
CA ALA A 125 14.43 0.37 -5.66
C ALA A 125 14.53 1.30 -4.44
N GLY A 126 14.93 0.80 -3.26
CA GLY A 126 15.09 1.57 -2.04
C GLY A 126 13.79 1.79 -1.27
N PHE A 127 12.75 1.00 -1.52
CA PHE A 127 11.55 0.99 -0.69
C PHE A 127 11.76 0.14 0.55
N GLU A 128 11.21 0.58 1.66
CA GLU A 128 11.40 -0.06 2.96
C GLU A 128 10.34 -1.11 3.27
N MET A 129 9.12 -0.91 2.78
CA MET A 129 7.97 -1.73 3.12
C MET A 129 7.15 -2.10 1.88
N ALA A 130 6.44 -3.23 1.97
CA ALA A 130 5.50 -3.65 0.94
C ALA A 130 4.28 -4.34 1.55
N ARG A 131 3.09 -3.88 1.16
CA ARG A 131 1.81 -4.37 1.64
C ARG A 131 1.26 -5.46 0.71
N THR A 132 0.72 -6.51 1.32
CA THR A 132 0.03 -7.61 0.66
C THR A 132 -1.50 -7.48 0.78
N VAL A 133 -2.24 -8.52 0.42
CA VAL A 133 -3.66 -8.70 0.73
C VAL A 133 -3.90 -9.84 1.71
N GLU A 134 -2.84 -10.36 2.32
CA GLU A 134 -2.92 -11.44 3.30
C GLU A 134 -3.58 -10.93 4.58
N PRO A 135 -4.60 -11.65 5.12
CA PRO A 135 -5.26 -11.21 6.33
C PRO A 135 -4.35 -11.33 7.55
N GLY A 136 -4.31 -10.30 8.37
CA GLY A 136 -3.51 -10.31 9.60
C GLY A 136 -3.29 -8.91 10.18
N TYR A 137 -2.55 -8.89 11.27
CA TYR A 137 -2.15 -7.67 11.98
C TYR A 137 -0.63 -7.50 11.93
N VAL A 138 -0.19 -6.26 11.83
CA VAL A 138 1.23 -5.93 11.92
C VAL A 138 1.64 -5.94 13.39
N THR A 139 2.73 -6.65 13.68
CA THR A 139 3.32 -6.75 15.01
C THR A 139 4.83 -6.46 14.96
N ILE A 140 5.47 -6.35 16.11
CA ILE A 140 6.94 -6.31 16.18
C ILE A 140 7.51 -7.57 15.53
N GLY A 141 8.46 -7.40 14.61
CA GLY A 141 9.08 -8.49 13.85
C GLY A 141 8.32 -8.95 12.61
N THR A 142 7.19 -8.32 12.25
CA THR A 142 6.51 -8.58 10.96
C THR A 142 7.50 -8.34 9.80
N ASP A 143 7.43 -9.18 8.77
CA ASP A 143 8.20 -8.96 7.53
C ASP A 143 7.73 -7.67 6.86
N LYS A 144 8.59 -6.66 6.83
CA LYS A 144 8.30 -5.36 6.22
C LYS A 144 7.97 -5.45 4.73
N LEU A 145 8.47 -6.48 4.05
CA LEU A 145 8.20 -6.72 2.63
C LEU A 145 6.99 -7.64 2.39
N ALA A 146 6.22 -7.95 3.44
CA ALA A 146 4.98 -8.74 3.35
C ALA A 146 3.98 -8.32 4.45
N LEU A 147 3.66 -7.02 4.50
CA LEU A 147 2.73 -6.49 5.51
C LEU A 147 1.32 -7.06 5.32
N PRO A 148 0.74 -7.70 6.35
CA PRO A 148 -0.64 -8.17 6.30
C PRO A 148 -1.62 -7.00 6.45
N VAL A 149 -2.89 -7.25 6.10
CA VAL A 149 -3.95 -6.25 6.18
C VAL A 149 -5.27 -6.85 6.67
N GLN A 150 -6.16 -6.00 7.14
CA GLN A 150 -7.57 -6.31 7.29
C GLN A 150 -8.35 -5.69 6.12
N ARG A 151 -8.92 -6.53 5.26
CA ARG A 151 -9.64 -6.04 4.07
C ARG A 151 -11.07 -5.67 4.39
N ILE A 152 -11.47 -4.48 4.00
CA ILE A 152 -12.86 -4.06 4.02
C ILE A 152 -13.50 -4.47 2.69
N ASN A 153 -14.48 -5.36 2.73
CA ASN A 153 -15.18 -5.85 1.55
C ASN A 153 -16.54 -5.17 1.41
N TYR A 154 -17.04 -5.11 0.18
CA TYR A 154 -18.37 -4.60 -0.09
C TYR A 154 -19.44 -5.34 0.75
N GLY A 155 -20.34 -4.57 1.35
CA GLY A 155 -21.40 -5.11 2.22
C GLY A 155 -20.97 -5.39 3.66
N MET A 156 -19.71 -5.14 4.04
CA MET A 156 -19.27 -5.24 5.42
C MET A 156 -19.92 -4.15 6.28
N GLY A 157 -20.55 -4.55 7.38
CA GLY A 157 -21.19 -3.63 8.31
C GLY A 157 -20.23 -3.10 9.38
N LEU A 158 -20.65 -2.05 10.09
CA LEU A 158 -19.86 -1.39 11.14
C LEU A 158 -19.38 -2.35 12.22
N GLY A 159 -20.24 -3.28 12.69
CA GLY A 159 -19.84 -4.26 13.71
C GLY A 159 -18.71 -5.19 13.28
N ALA A 160 -18.59 -5.50 11.98
CA ALA A 160 -17.44 -6.25 11.48
C ALA A 160 -16.17 -5.40 11.51
N LEU A 161 -16.26 -4.13 11.16
CA LEU A 161 -15.13 -3.19 11.25
C LEU A 161 -14.68 -3.03 12.72
N GLU A 162 -15.61 -2.79 13.63
CA GLU A 162 -15.33 -2.69 15.07
C GLU A 162 -14.61 -3.94 15.60
N SER A 163 -15.03 -5.14 15.16
CA SER A 163 -14.35 -6.39 15.54
C SER A 163 -12.94 -6.53 14.97
N MET A 164 -12.62 -5.85 13.87
CA MET A 164 -11.28 -5.86 13.28
C MET A 164 -10.31 -4.91 13.98
N ILE A 165 -10.83 -3.84 14.53
CA ILE A 165 -9.98 -2.82 15.20
C ILE A 165 -9.94 -2.98 16.74
N GLY A 166 -10.73 -3.90 17.29
CA GLY A 166 -10.72 -4.28 18.73
C GLY A 166 -11.69 -3.48 19.56
#